data_1ee02ea3c19180b67679736d71cb6cc6
#
_entry.id   1ee02ea3c19180b67679736d71cb6cc6
#
_cell.length_a   1.000
_cell.length_b   1.000
_cell.length_c   1.000
_cell.angle_alpha   90.00
_cell.angle_beta   90.00
_cell.angle_gamma   90.00
#
_symmetry.space_group_name_H-M   'P 1'
#
loop_
_entity.id
_entity.type
_entity.pdbx_description
1 polymer ?
#
loop_
_entity_poly.entity_id
_entity_poly.type
_entity_poly.pdbx_seq_one_letter_code
_entity_poly.pdbx_strand_id
1 'polypeptide(L)'
;IAMLDFSTLDRAWSTVFDQFAQRVAATATGQGLETAKLLQAHANRRPHWQLHAHDVVLAGTLAAMDRDPLVEALERLSPFLAWNTRGVFTDSSATNRAYVELLGPDGMLQTDEIRLGVYWHDRHTFYPRHRHEAVELYHVVSGTALWQHVSEEWVPRPPDSFVLHQSNEDHATKTLDQPLLALWSWLGDISFDTYSMDQAPAELGTEFRDFARN
;
A
#
# COMPACT_ATOMS: atom_id res chain seq x y z
N ILE A 1 12.31 -16.81 26.15
CA ILE A 1 11.92 -16.52 24.75
C ILE A 1 10.60 -17.26 24.59
N ALA A 2 9.47 -16.51 24.57
CA ALA A 2 8.17 -17.09 24.28
C ALA A 2 8.27 -17.73 22.87
N MET A 3 7.88 -18.99 22.76
CA MET A 3 7.77 -19.65 21.45
C MET A 3 6.78 -18.82 20.62
N LEU A 4 7.23 -18.33 19.47
CA LEU A 4 6.38 -17.63 18.51
C LEU A 4 5.25 -18.59 18.09
N ASP A 5 4.01 -18.20 18.40
CA ASP A 5 2.84 -18.96 17.97
C ASP A 5 2.53 -18.65 16.49
N PHE A 6 3.16 -19.41 15.61
CA PHE A 6 2.96 -19.29 14.17
C PHE A 6 1.49 -19.46 13.76
N SER A 7 0.67 -20.18 14.55
CA SER A 7 -0.75 -20.34 14.24
C SER A 7 -1.51 -19.02 14.33
N THR A 8 -1.07 -18.10 15.19
CA THR A 8 -1.63 -16.76 15.28
C THR A 8 -1.23 -15.91 14.08
N LEU A 9 0.01 -16.01 13.61
CA LEU A 9 0.45 -15.33 12.38
C LEU A 9 -0.29 -15.87 11.16
N ASP A 10 -0.47 -17.17 11.07
CA ASP A 10 -1.20 -17.81 9.96
C ASP A 10 -2.67 -17.35 9.91
N ARG A 11 -3.33 -17.18 11.07
CA ARG A 11 -4.70 -16.64 11.13
C ARG A 11 -4.73 -15.16 10.71
N ALA A 12 -3.80 -14.35 11.20
CA ALA A 12 -3.72 -12.93 10.81
C ALA A 12 -3.46 -12.80 9.30
N TRP A 13 -2.60 -13.64 8.73
CA TRP A 13 -2.35 -13.68 7.29
C TRP A 13 -3.61 -14.03 6.50
N SER A 14 -4.34 -15.07 6.90
CA SER A 14 -5.63 -15.40 6.28
C SER A 14 -6.61 -14.23 6.37
N THR A 15 -6.68 -13.54 7.52
CA THR A 15 -7.55 -12.37 7.68
C THR A 15 -7.19 -11.27 6.69
N VAL A 16 -5.91 -10.97 6.47
CA VAL A 16 -5.48 -9.97 5.47
C VAL A 16 -5.95 -10.36 4.08
N PHE A 17 -5.74 -11.60 3.65
CA PHE A 17 -6.16 -12.07 2.33
C PHE A 17 -7.67 -12.04 2.15
N ASP A 18 -8.43 -12.52 3.14
CA ASP A 18 -9.89 -12.54 3.11
C ASP A 18 -10.48 -11.14 3.07
N GLN A 19 -9.98 -10.25 3.93
CA GLN A 19 -10.45 -8.85 3.99
C GLN A 19 -10.09 -8.10 2.71
N PHE A 20 -8.89 -8.32 2.16
CA PHE A 20 -8.50 -7.71 0.90
C PHE A 20 -9.39 -8.21 -0.24
N ALA A 21 -9.56 -9.51 -0.38
CA ALA A 21 -10.41 -10.11 -1.42
C ALA A 21 -11.86 -9.58 -1.37
N GLN A 22 -12.46 -9.53 -0.17
CA GLN A 22 -13.81 -9.01 0.02
C GLN A 22 -13.94 -7.55 -0.41
N ARG A 23 -12.99 -6.70 -0.02
CA ARG A 23 -13.01 -5.27 -0.31
C ARG A 23 -12.86 -5.00 -1.81
N VAL A 24 -11.87 -5.59 -2.47
CA VAL A 24 -11.66 -5.35 -3.91
C VAL A 24 -12.77 -5.97 -4.77
N ALA A 25 -13.35 -7.09 -4.36
CA ALA A 25 -14.51 -7.67 -5.05
C ALA A 25 -15.74 -6.74 -5.00
N ALA A 26 -15.89 -5.95 -3.93
CA ALA A 26 -17.00 -5.01 -3.77
C ALA A 26 -16.99 -3.89 -4.82
N THR A 27 -15.86 -3.63 -5.48
CA THR A 27 -15.80 -2.67 -6.59
C THR A 27 -16.61 -3.11 -7.81
N ALA A 28 -16.84 -4.41 -7.96
CA ALA A 28 -17.43 -5.05 -9.14
C ALA A 28 -16.73 -4.68 -10.47
N THR A 29 -15.50 -4.17 -10.42
CA THR A 29 -14.66 -3.90 -11.60
C THR A 29 -13.88 -5.13 -12.03
N GLY A 30 -13.48 -5.20 -13.29
CA GLY A 30 -12.64 -6.29 -13.78
C GLY A 30 -11.35 -6.44 -12.98
N GLN A 31 -10.70 -5.32 -12.65
CA GLN A 31 -9.49 -5.27 -11.81
C GLN A 31 -9.75 -5.85 -10.42
N GLY A 32 -10.80 -5.39 -9.74
CA GLY A 32 -11.13 -5.83 -8.39
C GLY A 32 -11.51 -7.31 -8.33
N LEU A 33 -12.30 -7.79 -9.28
CA LEU A 33 -12.72 -9.20 -9.34
C LEU A 33 -11.54 -10.14 -9.62
N GLU A 34 -10.63 -9.79 -10.54
CA GLU A 34 -9.46 -10.61 -10.83
C GLU A 34 -8.47 -10.60 -9.65
N THR A 35 -8.26 -9.44 -9.01
CA THR A 35 -7.46 -9.36 -7.77
C THR A 35 -8.03 -10.26 -6.68
N ALA A 36 -9.34 -10.23 -6.46
CA ALA A 36 -10.01 -11.08 -5.46
C ALA A 36 -9.83 -12.58 -5.76
N LYS A 37 -9.98 -12.97 -7.02
CA LYS A 37 -9.79 -14.36 -7.48
C LYS A 37 -8.36 -14.84 -7.21
N LEU A 38 -7.35 -14.04 -7.54
CA LEU A 38 -5.94 -14.36 -7.31
C LEU A 38 -5.63 -14.44 -5.81
N LEU A 39 -6.16 -13.52 -4.99
CA LEU A 39 -6.05 -13.63 -3.53
C LEU A 39 -6.61 -14.96 -3.00
N GLN A 40 -7.79 -15.36 -3.47
CA GLN A 40 -8.42 -16.62 -3.07
C GLN A 40 -7.60 -17.84 -3.52
N ALA A 41 -7.03 -17.82 -4.72
CA ALA A 41 -6.17 -18.89 -5.23
C ALA A 41 -4.92 -19.10 -4.36
N HIS A 42 -4.43 -18.03 -3.72
CA HIS A 42 -3.24 -18.07 -2.87
C HIS A 42 -3.55 -18.08 -1.35
N ALA A 43 -4.82 -18.04 -0.94
CA ALA A 43 -5.24 -17.87 0.46
C ALA A 43 -4.71 -18.92 1.44
N ASN A 44 -4.43 -20.14 0.94
CA ASN A 44 -3.89 -21.26 1.75
C ASN A 44 -2.36 -21.29 1.82
N ARG A 45 -1.67 -20.44 1.06
CA ARG A 45 -0.20 -20.35 1.10
C ARG A 45 0.22 -19.54 2.32
N ARG A 46 1.40 -19.87 2.86
CA ARG A 46 2.00 -19.15 4.00
C ARG A 46 3.41 -18.74 3.64
N PRO A 47 3.84 -17.52 4.01
CA PRO A 47 5.22 -17.13 3.85
C PRO A 47 6.09 -17.83 4.90
N HIS A 48 7.38 -17.79 4.68
CA HIS A 48 8.32 -18.17 5.72
C HIS A 48 8.41 -17.03 6.75
N TRP A 49 7.91 -17.29 7.97
CA TRP A 49 7.91 -16.30 9.03
C TRP A 49 9.31 -16.03 9.56
N GLN A 50 9.74 -14.80 9.46
CA GLN A 50 10.97 -14.29 10.07
C GLN A 50 10.75 -12.87 10.58
N LEU A 51 11.48 -12.49 11.62
CA LEU A 51 11.46 -11.10 12.10
C LEU A 51 12.24 -10.22 11.15
N HIS A 52 11.67 -9.10 10.78
CA HIS A 52 12.32 -8.04 10.05
C HIS A 52 12.68 -6.88 10.96
N ALA A 53 13.65 -6.05 10.54
CA ALA A 53 13.91 -4.78 11.19
C ALA A 53 12.62 -3.94 11.15
N HIS A 54 12.15 -3.54 12.33
CA HIS A 54 10.86 -2.87 12.48
C HIS A 54 11.06 -1.38 12.62
N ASP A 55 10.35 -0.59 11.82
CA ASP A 55 10.25 0.85 12.00
C ASP A 55 9.24 1.13 13.13
N VAL A 56 9.73 1.69 14.25
CA VAL A 56 8.90 2.01 15.43
C VAL A 56 7.81 3.02 15.08
N VAL A 57 8.10 3.95 14.14
CA VAL A 57 7.12 4.97 13.71
C VAL A 57 5.97 4.31 12.97
N LEU A 58 6.27 3.37 12.05
CA LEU A 58 5.25 2.61 11.33
C LEU A 58 4.37 1.79 12.29
N ALA A 59 4.97 1.08 13.25
CA ALA A 59 4.24 0.32 14.25
C ALA A 59 3.32 1.20 15.10
N GLY A 60 3.82 2.35 15.57
CA GLY A 60 3.03 3.31 16.32
C GLY A 60 1.87 3.88 15.51
N THR A 61 2.07 4.11 14.22
CA THR A 61 1.03 4.58 13.31
C THR A 61 -0.07 3.53 13.13
N LEU A 62 0.27 2.27 12.88
CA LEU A 62 -0.72 1.19 12.76
C LEU A 62 -1.52 1.00 14.05
N ALA A 63 -0.86 1.07 15.21
CA ALA A 63 -1.52 0.94 16.51
C ALA A 63 -2.47 2.12 16.83
N ALA A 64 -2.24 3.29 16.24
CA ALA A 64 -3.08 4.49 16.42
C ALA A 64 -4.24 4.59 15.40
N MET A 65 -4.29 3.72 14.38
CA MET A 65 -5.37 3.70 13.39
C MET A 65 -6.68 3.16 13.98
N ASP A 66 -7.80 3.53 13.36
CA ASP A 66 -9.11 2.99 13.72
C ASP A 66 -9.10 1.46 13.68
N ARG A 67 -9.76 0.85 14.67
CA ARG A 67 -9.80 -0.62 14.81
C ARG A 67 -10.66 -1.22 13.72
N ASP A 68 -10.04 -2.07 12.92
CA ASP A 68 -10.60 -2.78 11.78
C ASP A 68 -9.91 -4.16 11.72
N PRO A 69 -10.61 -5.26 11.38
CA PRO A 69 -10.00 -6.60 11.35
C PRO A 69 -8.73 -6.67 10.51
N LEU A 70 -8.66 -5.91 9.40
CA LEU A 70 -7.48 -5.84 8.56
C LEU A 70 -6.33 -5.11 9.26
N VAL A 71 -6.61 -3.94 9.88
CA VAL A 71 -5.60 -3.17 10.62
C VAL A 71 -5.06 -3.98 11.80
N GLU A 72 -5.92 -4.67 12.55
CA GLU A 72 -5.51 -5.56 13.64
C GLU A 72 -4.62 -6.73 13.17
N ALA A 73 -4.97 -7.32 12.02
CA ALA A 73 -4.17 -8.39 11.43
C ALA A 73 -2.79 -7.86 10.96
N LEU A 74 -2.76 -6.70 10.30
CA LEU A 74 -1.52 -6.05 9.87
C LEU A 74 -0.64 -5.63 11.04
N GLU A 75 -1.23 -5.11 12.12
CA GLU A 75 -0.49 -4.78 13.35
C GLU A 75 0.22 -6.02 13.92
N ARG A 76 -0.49 -7.16 13.99
CA ARG A 76 0.09 -8.44 14.46
C ARG A 76 1.20 -8.94 13.55
N LEU A 77 1.02 -8.80 12.24
CA LEU A 77 1.98 -9.24 11.24
C LEU A 77 3.15 -8.28 11.07
N SER A 78 2.99 -7.01 11.45
CA SER A 78 3.95 -5.93 11.16
C SER A 78 5.41 -6.29 11.45
N PRO A 79 5.78 -6.96 12.57
CA PRO A 79 7.15 -7.36 12.82
C PRO A 79 7.70 -8.42 11.86
N PHE A 80 6.81 -9.10 11.13
CA PHE A 80 7.12 -10.19 10.21
C PHE A 80 6.90 -9.81 8.74
N LEU A 81 6.38 -8.62 8.47
CA LEU A 81 6.21 -8.11 7.13
C LEU A 81 7.50 -7.48 6.63
N ALA A 82 7.88 -7.83 5.40
CA ALA A 82 9.08 -7.30 4.75
C ALA A 82 8.83 -5.86 4.23
N TRP A 83 8.63 -4.91 5.15
CA TRP A 83 8.39 -3.52 4.80
C TRP A 83 9.56 -2.91 4.05
N ASN A 84 9.30 -2.40 2.85
CA ASN A 84 10.25 -1.61 2.09
C ASN A 84 10.02 -0.12 2.40
N THR A 85 10.99 0.50 3.07
CA THR A 85 10.95 1.92 3.45
C THR A 85 11.78 2.80 2.51
N ARG A 86 12.51 2.21 1.55
CA ARG A 86 13.39 2.94 0.64
C ARG A 86 12.75 3.31 -0.69
N GLY A 87 11.53 2.83 -0.93
CA GLY A 87 10.88 2.94 -2.24
C GLY A 87 11.55 2.07 -3.31
N VAL A 88 10.87 1.89 -4.44
CA VAL A 88 11.43 1.21 -5.63
C VAL A 88 12.54 2.08 -6.25
N PHE A 89 12.52 3.37 -5.98
CA PHE A 89 13.45 4.36 -6.51
C PHE A 89 14.19 5.03 -5.36
N THR A 90 15.49 5.18 -5.56
CA THR A 90 16.50 5.70 -4.64
C THR A 90 16.33 7.18 -4.25
N ASP A 91 15.09 7.65 -4.11
CA ASP A 91 14.82 8.95 -3.54
C ASP A 91 15.09 8.90 -2.04
N SER A 92 16.12 9.60 -1.60
CA SER A 92 16.52 9.71 -0.19
C SER A 92 15.48 10.38 0.71
N SER A 93 14.39 10.91 0.16
CA SER A 93 13.27 11.53 0.88
C SER A 93 12.23 10.54 1.39
N ALA A 94 12.34 9.26 1.06
CA ALA A 94 11.29 8.26 1.25
C ALA A 94 11.19 7.66 2.66
N THR A 95 11.69 8.32 3.70
CA THR A 95 11.58 7.83 5.10
C THR A 95 10.14 7.78 5.61
N ASN A 96 9.22 8.46 4.92
CA ASN A 96 7.83 8.63 5.36
C ASN A 96 6.85 7.77 4.56
N ARG A 97 7.34 6.82 3.77
CA ARG A 97 6.54 5.89 2.98
C ARG A 97 7.07 4.48 3.17
N ALA A 98 6.16 3.52 3.20
CA ALA A 98 6.53 2.12 3.20
C ALA A 98 5.49 1.31 2.43
N TYR A 99 5.94 0.23 1.81
CA TYR A 99 5.04 -0.77 1.27
C TYR A 99 5.56 -2.16 1.61
N VAL A 100 4.65 -3.11 1.59
CA VAL A 100 4.99 -4.53 1.62
C VAL A 100 4.30 -5.21 0.46
N GLU A 101 5.04 -5.97 -0.32
CA GLU A 101 4.50 -6.84 -1.35
C GLU A 101 4.19 -8.19 -0.70
N LEU A 102 2.90 -8.47 -0.53
CA LEU A 102 2.43 -9.72 0.08
C LEU A 102 2.47 -10.86 -0.94
N LEU A 103 2.09 -10.56 -2.18
CA LEU A 103 2.03 -11.49 -3.30
C LEU A 103 2.57 -10.80 -4.55
N GLY A 104 3.55 -11.40 -5.20
CA GLY A 104 4.18 -10.88 -6.40
C GLY A 104 5.56 -11.48 -6.66
N PRO A 105 6.25 -11.06 -7.71
CA PRO A 105 7.58 -11.60 -8.04
C PRO A 105 8.62 -11.41 -6.93
N ASP A 106 8.54 -10.29 -6.18
CA ASP A 106 9.42 -9.96 -5.06
C ASP A 106 8.70 -10.10 -3.70
N GLY A 107 7.48 -10.64 -3.72
CA GLY A 107 6.59 -10.70 -2.57
C GLY A 107 6.97 -11.76 -1.54
N MET A 108 6.35 -11.66 -0.38
CA MET A 108 6.44 -12.67 0.67
C MET A 108 5.96 -14.05 0.18
N LEU A 109 4.99 -14.06 -0.74
CA LEU A 109 4.62 -15.22 -1.57
C LEU A 109 4.89 -14.87 -3.03
N GLN A 110 5.70 -15.69 -3.70
CA GLN A 110 6.09 -15.43 -5.08
C GLN A 110 5.03 -15.88 -6.09
N THR A 111 4.74 -15.00 -7.06
CA THR A 111 3.93 -15.26 -8.26
C THR A 111 4.24 -14.21 -9.32
N ASP A 112 4.06 -14.56 -10.59
CA ASP A 112 4.20 -13.66 -11.74
C ASP A 112 2.83 -13.17 -12.27
N GLU A 113 1.73 -13.49 -11.58
CA GLU A 113 0.38 -13.19 -12.05
C GLU A 113 -0.12 -11.80 -11.60
N ILE A 114 0.40 -11.29 -10.48
CA ILE A 114 -0.05 -10.05 -9.84
C ILE A 114 1.06 -9.51 -8.94
N ARG A 115 1.09 -8.20 -8.71
CA ARG A 115 1.68 -7.60 -7.51
C ARG A 115 0.58 -7.04 -6.65
N LEU A 116 0.59 -7.34 -5.36
CA LEU A 116 -0.33 -6.76 -4.40
C LEU A 116 0.26 -6.69 -3.00
N GLY A 117 -0.26 -5.76 -2.23
CA GLY A 117 0.20 -5.61 -0.86
C GLY A 117 -0.43 -4.46 -0.12
N VAL A 118 0.32 -3.97 0.84
CA VAL A 118 -0.07 -2.87 1.73
C VAL A 118 0.86 -1.69 1.51
N TYR A 119 0.29 -0.52 1.50
CA TYR A 119 0.96 0.75 1.27
C TYR A 119 0.66 1.71 2.42
N TRP A 120 1.68 2.32 2.96
CA TRP A 120 1.59 3.27 4.05
C TRP A 120 2.33 4.56 3.73
N HIS A 121 1.69 5.70 4.02
CA HIS A 121 2.31 7.01 4.06
C HIS A 121 2.13 7.62 5.45
N ASP A 122 3.17 8.23 5.98
CA ASP A 122 3.03 9.11 7.14
C ASP A 122 2.25 10.37 6.76
N ARG A 123 1.81 11.13 7.76
CA ARG A 123 1.26 12.48 7.57
C ARG A 123 2.27 13.39 6.85
N HIS A 124 1.76 14.38 6.12
CA HIS A 124 2.56 15.36 5.38
C HIS A 124 3.58 14.72 4.42
N THR A 125 3.18 13.63 3.80
CA THR A 125 4.00 12.90 2.84
C THR A 125 3.49 13.13 1.42
N PHE A 126 4.38 13.40 0.49
CA PHE A 126 4.09 13.56 -0.92
C PHE A 126 4.71 12.40 -1.72
N TYR A 127 3.90 11.76 -2.54
CA TYR A 127 4.35 10.80 -3.53
C TYR A 127 4.24 11.45 -4.91
N PRO A 128 5.38 11.79 -5.54
CA PRO A 128 5.40 12.54 -6.79
C PRO A 128 4.65 11.84 -7.91
N ARG A 129 4.35 12.60 -8.95
CA ARG A 129 3.73 12.08 -10.16
C ARG A 129 4.58 10.96 -10.75
N HIS A 130 3.93 9.86 -11.00
CA HIS A 130 4.53 8.65 -11.57
C HIS A 130 3.52 7.91 -12.43
N ARG A 131 4.02 6.96 -13.21
CA ARG A 131 3.22 6.06 -14.05
C ARG A 131 3.93 4.75 -14.27
N HIS A 132 3.18 3.75 -14.68
CA HIS A 132 3.64 2.40 -15.01
C HIS A 132 2.62 1.71 -15.92
N GLU A 133 3.01 0.64 -16.59
CA GLU A 133 2.11 -0.09 -17.51
C GLU A 133 1.06 -0.94 -16.78
N ALA A 134 1.32 -1.34 -15.55
CA ALA A 134 0.31 -2.05 -14.77
C ALA A 134 -0.96 -1.21 -14.59
N VAL A 135 -2.12 -1.86 -14.65
CA VAL A 135 -3.37 -1.27 -14.13
C VAL A 135 -3.36 -1.42 -12.63
N GLU A 136 -3.50 -0.30 -11.91
CA GLU A 136 -3.37 -0.28 -10.46
C GLU A 136 -4.69 0.06 -9.77
N LEU A 137 -5.03 -0.72 -8.76
CA LEU A 137 -6.18 -0.48 -7.89
C LEU A 137 -5.70 -0.25 -6.46
N TYR A 138 -6.08 0.88 -5.89
CA TYR A 138 -5.97 1.13 -4.45
C TYR A 138 -7.32 1.00 -3.76
N HIS A 139 -7.29 0.51 -2.52
CA HIS A 139 -8.37 0.63 -1.56
C HIS A 139 -7.85 1.32 -0.30
N VAL A 140 -8.42 2.46 0.03
CA VAL A 140 -8.07 3.23 1.24
C VAL A 140 -8.66 2.51 2.46
N VAL A 141 -7.80 2.06 3.37
CA VAL A 141 -8.21 1.37 4.60
C VAL A 141 -8.40 2.35 5.73
N SER A 142 -7.45 3.29 5.90
CA SER A 142 -7.47 4.28 6.98
C SER A 142 -6.79 5.57 6.55
N GLY A 143 -7.24 6.68 7.11
CA GLY A 143 -6.79 8.02 6.77
C GLY A 143 -7.46 8.56 5.50
N THR A 144 -7.36 9.88 5.31
CA THR A 144 -7.80 10.55 4.08
C THR A 144 -6.60 11.12 3.38
N ALA A 145 -6.35 10.70 2.15
CA ALA A 145 -5.29 11.25 1.31
C ALA A 145 -5.87 12.00 0.11
N LEU A 146 -5.10 12.90 -0.45
CA LEU A 146 -5.41 13.57 -1.70
C LEU A 146 -4.73 12.82 -2.83
N TRP A 147 -5.51 12.51 -3.87
CA TRP A 147 -5.07 11.81 -5.06
C TRP A 147 -5.25 12.69 -6.28
N GLN A 148 -4.29 12.64 -7.19
CA GLN A 148 -4.31 13.36 -8.45
C GLN A 148 -4.12 12.35 -9.57
N HIS A 149 -5.02 12.40 -10.54
CA HIS A 149 -4.95 11.67 -11.80
C HIS A 149 -4.48 12.59 -12.93
N VAL A 150 -4.80 12.24 -14.16
CA VAL A 150 -4.53 13.02 -15.38
C VAL A 150 -4.99 14.48 -15.25
N SER A 151 -6.09 14.76 -14.52
CA SER A 151 -6.50 16.12 -14.18
C SER A 151 -5.56 16.69 -13.11
N GLU A 152 -5.31 17.99 -13.15
CA GLU A 152 -4.47 18.67 -12.15
C GLU A 152 -5.18 18.85 -10.79
N GLU A 153 -6.41 18.38 -10.66
CA GLU A 153 -7.21 18.52 -9.44
C GLU A 153 -6.86 17.44 -8.41
N TRP A 154 -6.65 17.87 -7.17
CA TRP A 154 -6.48 16.98 -6.04
C TRP A 154 -7.81 16.56 -5.43
N VAL A 155 -8.11 15.27 -5.45
CA VAL A 155 -9.38 14.72 -4.96
C VAL A 155 -9.16 13.98 -3.65
N PRO A 156 -9.87 14.35 -2.55
CA PRO A 156 -9.79 13.63 -1.29
C PRO A 156 -10.41 12.22 -1.43
N ARG A 157 -9.69 11.23 -0.90
CA ARG A 157 -10.13 9.83 -0.85
C ARG A 157 -10.13 9.38 0.62
N PRO A 158 -11.30 9.37 1.28
CA PRO A 158 -11.45 8.88 2.64
C PRO A 158 -11.40 7.33 2.69
N PRO A 159 -11.43 6.73 3.90
CA PRO A 159 -11.59 5.29 4.06
C PRO A 159 -12.73 4.73 3.20
N ASP A 160 -12.57 3.49 2.75
CA ASP A 160 -13.44 2.77 1.81
C ASP A 160 -13.47 3.34 0.38
N SER A 161 -12.67 4.35 0.07
CA SER A 161 -12.49 4.80 -1.32
C SER A 161 -11.67 3.79 -2.12
N PHE A 162 -12.04 3.66 -3.41
CA PHE A 162 -11.23 2.97 -4.40
C PHE A 162 -10.65 3.98 -5.39
N VAL A 163 -9.39 3.77 -5.78
CA VAL A 163 -8.70 4.58 -6.78
C VAL A 163 -8.14 3.63 -7.82
N LEU A 164 -8.57 3.80 -9.07
CA LEU A 164 -8.14 2.98 -10.20
C LEU A 164 -7.31 3.84 -11.14
N HIS A 165 -6.07 3.44 -11.39
CA HIS A 165 -5.19 4.02 -12.38
C HIS A 165 -5.06 3.09 -13.57
N GLN A 166 -5.32 3.64 -14.76
CA GLN A 166 -5.15 2.90 -16.00
C GLN A 166 -3.67 2.75 -16.37
N SER A 167 -3.37 1.83 -17.27
CA SER A 167 -2.01 1.67 -17.81
C SER A 167 -1.45 3.01 -18.27
N ASN A 168 -0.25 3.34 -17.84
CA ASN A 168 0.46 4.59 -18.15
C ASN A 168 -0.25 5.89 -17.75
N GLU A 169 -1.22 5.83 -16.85
CA GLU A 169 -1.88 7.00 -16.31
C GLU A 169 -0.98 7.70 -15.27
N ASP A 170 -0.69 8.98 -15.50
CA ASP A 170 0.03 9.81 -14.54
C ASP A 170 -0.80 10.02 -13.28
N HIS A 171 -0.22 9.75 -12.12
CA HIS A 171 -0.90 9.92 -10.84
C HIS A 171 0.07 10.30 -9.71
N ALA A 172 -0.48 10.93 -8.69
CA ALA A 172 0.25 11.35 -7.50
C ALA A 172 -0.63 11.26 -6.26
N THR A 173 0.00 11.16 -5.08
CA THR A 173 -0.72 11.06 -3.80
C THR A 173 -0.03 11.91 -2.75
N LYS A 174 -0.80 12.55 -1.89
CA LYS A 174 -0.27 13.24 -0.71
C LYS A 174 -1.18 13.05 0.50
N THR A 175 -0.56 12.95 1.66
CA THR A 175 -1.24 12.96 2.96
C THR A 175 -1.19 14.36 3.57
N LEU A 176 -2.18 14.69 4.37
CA LEU A 176 -2.23 15.90 5.19
C LEU A 176 -1.94 15.53 6.66
N ASP A 177 -2.84 15.84 7.58
CA ASP A 177 -2.65 15.64 9.02
C ASP A 177 -2.83 14.19 9.48
N GLN A 178 -3.29 13.30 8.59
CA GLN A 178 -3.49 11.90 8.87
C GLN A 178 -2.56 11.02 8.03
N PRO A 179 -2.01 9.93 8.58
CA PRO A 179 -1.34 8.91 7.78
C PRO A 179 -2.35 8.16 6.91
N LEU A 180 -1.86 7.61 5.81
CA LEU A 180 -2.62 6.75 4.90
C LEU A 180 -2.21 5.30 5.09
N LEU A 181 -3.18 4.41 5.20
CA LEU A 181 -3.03 2.98 4.98
C LEU A 181 -3.93 2.57 3.82
N ALA A 182 -3.36 1.96 2.81
CA ALA A 182 -4.10 1.46 1.66
C ALA A 182 -3.63 0.06 1.25
N LEU A 183 -4.54 -0.70 0.67
CA LEU A 183 -4.21 -1.90 -0.10
C LEU A 183 -3.96 -1.48 -1.54
N TRP A 184 -3.06 -2.16 -2.24
CA TRP A 184 -2.79 -1.92 -3.64
C TRP A 184 -2.65 -3.23 -4.42
N SER A 185 -2.98 -3.20 -5.70
CA SER A 185 -2.74 -4.31 -6.62
C SER A 185 -2.43 -3.82 -8.02
N TRP A 186 -1.52 -4.52 -8.70
CA TRP A 186 -1.12 -4.34 -10.09
C TRP A 186 -1.49 -5.58 -10.90
N LEU A 187 -2.15 -5.38 -12.04
CA LEU A 187 -2.41 -6.41 -13.06
C LEU A 187 -1.93 -5.94 -14.44
N GLY A 188 -1.71 -6.88 -15.32
CA GLY A 188 -1.17 -6.63 -16.67
C GLY A 188 0.34 -6.71 -16.68
N ASP A 189 1.06 -5.72 -17.23
CA ASP A 189 2.51 -5.65 -17.13
C ASP A 189 2.91 -5.17 -15.74
N ILE A 190 3.27 -6.11 -14.89
CA ILE A 190 3.65 -5.87 -13.49
C ILE A 190 5.16 -5.65 -13.29
N SER A 191 5.92 -5.44 -14.39
CA SER A 191 7.35 -5.13 -14.32
C SER A 191 7.59 -3.74 -13.75
N PHE A 192 8.55 -3.62 -12.83
CA PHE A 192 9.03 -2.32 -12.40
C PHE A 192 9.85 -1.58 -13.47
N ASP A 193 10.26 -2.26 -14.54
CA ASP A 193 11.03 -1.64 -15.63
C ASP A 193 10.22 -0.58 -16.40
N THR A 194 8.88 -0.65 -16.33
CA THR A 194 7.97 0.30 -16.98
C THR A 194 7.66 1.51 -16.11
N TYR A 195 8.11 1.50 -14.87
CA TYR A 195 7.84 2.59 -13.93
C TYR A 195 8.68 3.83 -14.23
N SER A 196 8.03 4.99 -14.19
CA SER A 196 8.67 6.29 -14.35
C SER A 196 8.09 7.27 -13.33
N MET A 197 8.94 8.08 -12.72
CA MET A 197 8.54 9.05 -11.71
C MET A 197 9.18 10.40 -12.00
N ASP A 198 8.39 11.47 -11.88
CA ASP A 198 8.91 12.82 -11.93
C ASP A 198 9.85 13.06 -10.73
N GLN A 199 10.94 13.76 -10.94
CA GLN A 199 11.77 14.21 -9.82
C GLN A 199 10.92 15.15 -8.96
N ALA A 200 10.86 14.90 -7.65
CA ALA A 200 10.23 15.82 -6.73
C ALA A 200 10.94 17.18 -6.87
N PRO A 201 10.20 18.30 -7.13
CA PRO A 201 10.81 19.60 -7.18
C PRO A 201 11.55 19.86 -5.87
N ALA A 202 12.80 20.32 -5.94
CA ALA A 202 13.63 20.65 -4.77
C ALA A 202 12.96 21.69 -3.82
N GLU A 203 11.89 22.36 -4.29
CA GLU A 203 11.16 23.42 -3.60
C GLU A 203 9.94 22.95 -2.80
N LEU A 204 9.54 21.68 -2.88
CA LEU A 204 8.37 21.15 -2.14
C LEU A 204 8.48 21.26 -0.62
N GLY A 205 9.66 21.50 -0.09
CA GLY A 205 9.87 21.78 1.34
C GLY A 205 9.27 23.09 1.83
N THR A 206 8.99 24.06 0.94
CA THR A 206 8.40 25.35 1.28
C THR A 206 6.89 25.40 1.00
N GLU A 207 6.41 24.85 -0.09
CA GLU A 207 4.97 24.80 -0.41
C GLU A 207 4.17 23.94 0.57
N PHE A 208 4.75 22.86 1.09
CA PHE A 208 4.10 22.02 2.10
C PHE A 208 3.79 22.75 3.41
N ARG A 209 4.59 23.77 3.76
CA ARG A 209 4.37 24.58 4.98
C ARG A 209 3.22 25.57 4.83
N ASP A 210 2.91 25.99 3.61
CA ASP A 210 1.86 26.97 3.34
C ASP A 210 0.49 26.31 3.17
N PHE A 211 0.42 25.06 2.70
CA PHE A 211 -0.84 24.30 2.63
C PHE A 211 -1.35 23.81 4.00
N ALA A 212 -0.49 23.68 4.99
CA ALA A 212 -0.88 23.29 6.35
C ALA A 212 -1.40 24.48 7.20
N ARG A 213 -1.46 25.71 6.64
CA ARG A 213 -1.89 26.93 7.34
C ARG A 213 -3.17 27.57 6.80
N ASN A 214 -3.76 27.02 5.76
CA ASN A 214 -5.06 27.41 5.21
C ASN A 214 -6.02 26.22 5.29
#